data_975b2a8a36a997962dd1a5a82c252a9a
#
_entry.id   975b2a8a36a997962dd1a5a82c252a9a
#
_cell.length_a   1.000
_cell.length_b   1.000
_cell.length_c   1.000
_cell.angle_alpha   90.00
_cell.angle_beta   90.00
_cell.angle_gamma   90.00
#
_symmetry.space_group_name_H-M   'P 1'
#
loop_
_entity.id
_entity.type
_entity.pdbx_description
1 polymer ?
#
loop_
_entity_poly.entity_id
_entity_poly.type
_entity_poly.pdbx_seq_one_letter_code
_entity_poly.pdbx_strand_id
1 'polypeptide(L)'
;MEFLSLVIVVVAAFMTPIIVHRFNINFLPVVVAEILMGIVIGHSFLNLVERDAFLNILSTLGFIFLMFLSGLEIDFNAFKKDSRPRQGEDKHEKDVPGHLKLALTVFAFIMMISVVLAFAFKWLGLVNDVLLMVIIISTISLGVVVPTLKEMNIMRTTIGQFILLVAVLADLFTMILLTVYGAIYGEGGSTIWLTGILVVFTVVFYVIGVLFKRMSFLQKLMDGTTQIGIRAVFALIILLVALAEGVGAEYILGAFLAGVVVSLLKPNEEMVEKLDSFGYGFFIPIFFIMVGVDLDIPSLIKEPSLLLIIPVLIFSFIISKLIPVFYIRRWFDTKTTIASAFLLTSTLSLVIAAAKIAEKLKAISPETSGILILSAVITCVFVPVIFKKMFPIPNEVGRRIEVSMIGKNQLTIPIAQNLTSQLYDISLYYRKDLSDSRKLSDDITMIEIADYEEDLLERLGLFERDIVVCSTNDDHINQSVALMAKKHGVKRVICRLESTNEDPTLKHQGIEVFSNYLSNKILLKSLIETPNMLNLLSNVETSLYEIQMLNYQYENIQLRNFPFGGDIIFVRIIRDNDSIVPHGDTQLRYKDRLIVTGTKEYVDELKQELEFYY
;
A
#
# COMPACT_ATOMS: atom_id res chain seq x y z
N MET A 1 33.08 -16.33 -20.92
CA MET A 1 32.86 -15.94 -19.52
C MET A 1 31.74 -14.88 -19.39
N GLU A 2 31.37 -14.19 -20.47
CA GLU A 2 30.36 -13.13 -20.44
C GLU A 2 28.97 -13.56 -19.92
N PHE A 3 28.50 -14.77 -20.27
CA PHE A 3 27.24 -15.29 -19.75
C PHE A 3 27.28 -15.72 -18.27
N LEU A 4 28.43 -15.96 -17.67
CA LEU A 4 28.53 -16.42 -16.29
C LEU A 4 28.12 -15.29 -15.32
N SER A 5 28.65 -14.08 -15.52
CA SER A 5 28.30 -12.91 -14.73
C SER A 5 26.78 -12.60 -14.82
N LEU A 6 26.20 -12.71 -16.02
CA LEU A 6 24.75 -12.57 -16.22
C LEU A 6 23.95 -13.61 -15.44
N VAL A 7 24.34 -14.89 -15.51
CA VAL A 7 23.67 -15.96 -14.76
C VAL A 7 23.75 -15.73 -13.26
N ILE A 8 24.91 -15.32 -12.74
CA ILE A 8 25.09 -15.04 -11.32
C ILE A 8 24.15 -13.90 -10.86
N VAL A 9 24.08 -12.82 -11.62
CA VAL A 9 23.21 -11.66 -11.29
C VAL A 9 21.74 -12.04 -11.33
N VAL A 10 21.27 -12.77 -12.37
CA VAL A 10 19.87 -13.21 -12.48
C VAL A 10 19.51 -14.20 -11.37
N VAL A 11 20.39 -15.14 -11.05
CA VAL A 11 20.19 -16.08 -9.93
C VAL A 11 20.16 -15.33 -8.60
N ALA A 12 21.04 -14.35 -8.40
CA ALA A 12 21.04 -13.51 -7.21
C ALA A 12 19.73 -12.72 -7.08
N ALA A 13 19.22 -12.14 -8.18
CA ALA A 13 17.93 -11.46 -8.22
C ALA A 13 16.78 -12.40 -7.80
N PHE A 14 16.76 -13.62 -8.30
CA PHE A 14 15.78 -14.63 -7.93
C PHE A 14 15.92 -15.09 -6.48
N MET A 15 17.14 -15.29 -5.99
CA MET A 15 17.39 -15.81 -4.64
C MET A 15 17.15 -14.78 -3.53
N THR A 16 17.36 -13.50 -3.80
CA THR A 16 17.29 -12.44 -2.78
C THR A 16 15.92 -12.39 -2.06
N PRO A 17 14.77 -12.29 -2.71
CA PRO A 17 13.48 -12.27 -2.03
C PRO A 17 13.21 -13.58 -1.27
N ILE A 18 13.66 -14.74 -1.80
CA ILE A 18 13.52 -16.03 -1.13
C ILE A 18 14.32 -16.06 0.18
N ILE A 19 15.55 -15.55 0.16
CA ILE A 19 16.42 -15.46 1.34
C ILE A 19 15.79 -14.53 2.38
N VAL A 20 15.34 -13.34 1.99
CA VAL A 20 14.68 -12.39 2.89
C VAL A 20 13.46 -13.01 3.56
N HIS A 21 12.60 -13.69 2.80
CA HIS A 21 11.42 -14.36 3.32
C HIS A 21 11.76 -15.57 4.20
N ARG A 22 12.72 -16.41 3.79
CA ARG A 22 13.13 -17.62 4.53
C ARG A 22 13.70 -17.31 5.90
N PHE A 23 14.44 -16.21 6.02
CA PHE A 23 15.04 -15.77 7.29
C PHE A 23 14.15 -14.81 8.08
N ASN A 24 12.90 -14.58 7.65
CA ASN A 24 11.96 -13.67 8.30
C ASN A 24 12.53 -12.26 8.51
N ILE A 25 13.34 -11.77 7.57
CA ILE A 25 13.94 -10.43 7.63
C ILE A 25 12.92 -9.41 7.08
N ASN A 26 11.70 -9.42 7.61
CA ASN A 26 10.57 -8.61 7.13
C ASN A 26 10.78 -7.08 7.31
N PHE A 27 11.80 -6.68 8.07
CA PHE A 27 12.15 -5.27 8.25
C PHE A 27 12.97 -4.70 7.09
N LEU A 28 13.57 -5.57 6.24
CA LEU A 28 14.47 -5.16 5.16
C LEU A 28 13.68 -5.08 3.83
N PRO A 29 13.56 -3.91 3.19
CA PRO A 29 12.99 -3.81 1.86
C PRO A 29 13.77 -4.68 0.86
N VAL A 30 13.05 -5.39 -0.03
CA VAL A 30 13.68 -6.31 -1.01
C VAL A 30 14.71 -5.59 -1.86
N VAL A 31 14.44 -4.37 -2.29
CA VAL A 31 15.35 -3.52 -3.06
C VAL A 31 16.71 -3.33 -2.35
N VAL A 32 16.68 -3.10 -1.03
CA VAL A 32 17.89 -2.94 -0.24
C VAL A 32 18.64 -4.27 -0.13
N ALA A 33 17.91 -5.38 0.03
CA ALA A 33 18.51 -6.71 0.04
C ALA A 33 19.20 -7.03 -1.30
N GLU A 34 18.63 -6.60 -2.42
CA GLU A 34 19.23 -6.74 -3.77
C GLU A 34 20.55 -5.97 -3.87
N ILE A 35 20.60 -4.71 -3.39
CA ILE A 35 21.85 -3.94 -3.35
C ILE A 35 22.90 -4.63 -2.46
N LEU A 36 22.50 -5.10 -1.27
CA LEU A 36 23.40 -5.83 -0.37
C LEU A 36 23.91 -7.13 -0.99
N MET A 37 23.05 -7.87 -1.70
CA MET A 37 23.46 -9.05 -2.46
C MET A 37 24.46 -8.67 -3.56
N GLY A 38 24.23 -7.56 -4.26
CA GLY A 38 25.17 -7.01 -5.23
C GLY A 38 26.55 -6.70 -4.63
N ILE A 39 26.60 -6.09 -3.44
CA ILE A 39 27.86 -5.84 -2.70
C ILE A 39 28.58 -7.16 -2.40
N VAL A 40 27.84 -8.21 -2.00
CA VAL A 40 28.41 -9.52 -1.66
C VAL A 40 29.03 -10.21 -2.89
N ILE A 41 28.32 -10.22 -4.03
CA ILE A 41 28.80 -10.90 -5.25
C ILE A 41 29.74 -10.03 -6.10
N GLY A 42 29.77 -8.71 -5.85
CA GLY A 42 30.57 -7.71 -6.55
C GLY A 42 32.03 -7.63 -6.09
N HIS A 43 32.69 -6.58 -6.54
CA HIS A 43 34.11 -6.30 -6.26
C HIS A 43 34.41 -6.11 -4.77
N SER A 44 33.42 -5.74 -3.98
CA SER A 44 33.59 -5.48 -2.55
C SER A 44 33.88 -6.73 -1.72
N PHE A 45 33.40 -7.93 -2.14
CA PHE A 45 33.51 -9.14 -1.33
C PHE A 45 33.98 -10.37 -2.12
N LEU A 46 33.12 -10.97 -2.95
CA LEU A 46 33.42 -12.24 -3.62
C LEU A 46 34.03 -12.06 -5.01
N ASN A 47 33.90 -10.89 -5.61
CA ASN A 47 34.38 -10.56 -6.96
C ASN A 47 34.00 -11.62 -8.02
N LEU A 48 32.71 -12.05 -7.98
CA LEU A 48 32.17 -13.08 -8.88
C LEU A 48 31.61 -12.51 -10.18
N VAL A 49 31.32 -11.21 -10.21
CA VAL A 49 30.65 -10.54 -11.31
C VAL A 49 31.56 -9.51 -11.93
N GLU A 50 31.81 -9.66 -13.23
CA GLU A 50 32.48 -8.67 -14.07
C GLU A 50 31.47 -7.97 -14.94
N ARG A 51 31.60 -6.65 -15.11
CA ARG A 51 30.74 -5.87 -16.02
C ARG A 51 30.98 -6.29 -17.46
N ASP A 52 29.91 -6.72 -18.12
CA ASP A 52 29.86 -6.97 -19.55
C ASP A 52 28.81 -6.10 -20.25
N ALA A 53 28.79 -6.13 -21.58
CA ALA A 53 27.86 -5.35 -22.39
C ALA A 53 26.38 -5.72 -22.12
N PHE A 54 26.09 -7.00 -21.88
CA PHE A 54 24.74 -7.48 -21.61
C PHE A 54 24.22 -7.01 -20.27
N LEU A 55 25.02 -7.10 -19.20
CA LEU A 55 24.67 -6.60 -17.88
C LEU A 55 24.47 -5.10 -17.88
N ASN A 56 25.29 -4.34 -18.62
CA ASN A 56 25.11 -2.90 -18.77
C ASN A 56 23.78 -2.56 -19.43
N ILE A 57 23.40 -3.26 -20.51
CA ILE A 57 22.11 -3.07 -21.19
C ILE A 57 20.96 -3.40 -20.24
N LEU A 58 21.00 -4.56 -19.57
CA LEU A 58 19.93 -4.97 -18.65
C LEU A 58 19.80 -4.04 -17.44
N SER A 59 20.93 -3.61 -16.87
CA SER A 59 20.94 -2.63 -15.78
C SER A 59 20.36 -1.29 -16.22
N THR A 60 20.70 -0.82 -17.43
CA THR A 60 20.14 0.40 -18.01
C THR A 60 18.64 0.27 -18.24
N LEU A 61 18.18 -0.88 -18.77
CA LEU A 61 16.75 -1.16 -18.91
C LEU A 61 16.04 -1.21 -17.55
N GLY A 62 16.67 -1.82 -16.54
CA GLY A 62 16.15 -1.82 -15.18
C GLY A 62 15.95 -0.41 -14.62
N PHE A 63 16.92 0.48 -14.87
CA PHE A 63 16.82 1.87 -14.46
C PHE A 63 15.76 2.65 -15.23
N ILE A 64 15.64 2.43 -16.54
CA ILE A 64 14.58 3.01 -17.38
C ILE A 64 13.21 2.56 -16.85
N PHE A 65 13.04 1.27 -16.54
CA PHE A 65 11.80 0.75 -15.98
C PHE A 65 11.48 1.33 -14.61
N LEU A 66 12.48 1.45 -13.74
CA LEU A 66 12.31 2.08 -12.42
C LEU A 66 11.79 3.50 -12.54
N MET A 67 12.37 4.30 -13.44
CA MET A 67 11.94 5.68 -13.66
C MET A 67 10.57 5.77 -14.34
N PHE A 68 10.28 4.86 -15.26
CA PHE A 68 8.95 4.75 -15.87
C PHE A 68 7.87 4.45 -14.83
N LEU A 69 8.10 3.46 -13.97
CA LEU A 69 7.15 3.09 -12.92
C LEU A 69 6.99 4.23 -11.90
N SER A 70 8.05 4.92 -11.52
CA SER A 70 7.96 6.13 -10.68
C SER A 70 7.07 7.20 -11.31
N GLY A 71 7.13 7.39 -12.63
CA GLY A 71 6.23 8.29 -13.36
C GLY A 71 4.79 7.78 -13.42
N LEU A 72 4.61 6.46 -13.54
CA LEU A 72 3.30 5.80 -13.61
C LEU A 72 2.56 5.84 -12.25
N GLU A 73 3.27 5.73 -11.14
CA GLU A 73 2.73 5.77 -9.78
C GLU A 73 2.14 7.14 -9.39
N ILE A 74 2.40 8.21 -10.17
CA ILE A 74 1.85 9.53 -9.88
C ILE A 74 0.35 9.54 -10.11
N ASP A 75 -0.43 9.56 -9.02
CA ASP A 75 -1.89 9.74 -9.11
C ASP A 75 -2.27 11.22 -9.16
N PHE A 76 -2.59 11.70 -10.36
CA PHE A 76 -3.05 13.07 -10.57
C PHE A 76 -4.44 13.35 -9.98
N ASN A 77 -5.22 12.33 -9.59
CA ASN A 77 -6.50 12.55 -8.91
C ASN A 77 -6.29 12.95 -7.44
N ALA A 78 -5.21 12.52 -6.81
CA ALA A 78 -4.82 12.94 -5.47
C ALA A 78 -4.61 14.47 -5.37
N PHE A 79 -4.32 15.14 -6.51
CA PHE A 79 -4.20 16.60 -6.59
C PHE A 79 -5.54 17.32 -6.80
N LYS A 80 -6.64 16.62 -7.09
CA LYS A 80 -7.96 17.24 -7.22
C LYS A 80 -8.48 17.60 -5.84
N LYS A 81 -8.85 18.87 -5.70
CA LYS A 81 -9.36 19.49 -4.49
C LYS A 81 -10.57 18.73 -3.97
N ASP A 82 -10.45 18.08 -2.83
CA ASP A 82 -11.58 17.64 -2.03
C ASP A 82 -12.31 18.89 -1.48
N SER A 83 -13.38 19.30 -2.16
CA SER A 83 -14.09 20.56 -1.91
C SER A 83 -15.29 20.40 -0.99
N ARG A 84 -15.40 19.29 -0.23
CA ARG A 84 -16.57 19.09 0.66
C ARG A 84 -16.10 18.93 2.10
N PRO A 85 -16.65 19.75 3.05
CA PRO A 85 -16.44 19.51 4.46
C PRO A 85 -17.12 18.18 4.82
N ARG A 86 -16.36 17.24 5.37
CA ARG A 86 -16.85 15.96 5.90
C ARG A 86 -17.76 16.26 7.10
N GLN A 87 -19.04 15.90 7.01
CA GLN A 87 -19.95 15.91 8.16
C GLN A 87 -19.72 14.60 8.94
N GLY A 88 -18.99 14.67 10.04
CA GLY A 88 -18.79 13.52 10.92
C GLY A 88 -17.41 13.42 11.57
N GLU A 89 -16.48 14.30 11.17
CA GLU A 89 -15.14 14.35 11.77
C GLU A 89 -15.21 14.88 13.21
N ASP A 90 -14.44 14.26 14.10
CA ASP A 90 -14.22 14.73 15.46
C ASP A 90 -13.81 16.21 15.46
N LYS A 91 -14.22 16.96 16.48
CA LYS A 91 -14.03 18.42 16.59
C LYS A 91 -12.58 18.89 16.37
N HIS A 92 -11.59 18.01 16.47
CA HIS A 92 -10.16 18.29 16.24
C HIS A 92 -9.71 18.20 14.77
N GLU A 93 -10.39 17.41 13.91
CA GLU A 93 -10.00 17.29 12.49
C GLU A 93 -10.56 18.38 11.58
N LYS A 94 -11.55 19.16 12.03
CA LYS A 94 -12.19 20.22 11.21
C LYS A 94 -11.27 21.37 10.80
N ASP A 95 -10.09 21.49 11.39
CA ASP A 95 -9.15 22.59 11.14
C ASP A 95 -7.94 22.19 10.27
N VAL A 96 -7.84 20.94 9.76
CA VAL A 96 -6.72 20.53 8.90
C VAL A 96 -6.87 21.21 7.53
N PRO A 97 -5.88 21.99 7.07
CA PRO A 97 -5.89 22.54 5.72
C PRO A 97 -5.96 21.41 4.69
N GLY A 98 -6.56 21.65 3.52
CA GLY A 98 -6.61 20.64 2.46
C GLY A 98 -5.24 19.97 2.25
N HIS A 99 -5.21 18.65 2.19
CA HIS A 99 -4.00 17.81 2.18
C HIS A 99 -2.93 18.30 1.20
N LEU A 100 -3.33 18.69 0.00
CA LEU A 100 -2.42 19.21 -1.02
C LEU A 100 -1.75 20.54 -0.60
N LYS A 101 -2.51 21.47 -0.01
CA LYS A 101 -1.95 22.75 0.44
C LYS A 101 -0.95 22.54 1.58
N LEU A 102 -1.26 21.64 2.50
CA LEU A 102 -0.38 21.28 3.62
C LEU A 102 0.89 20.62 3.10
N ALA A 103 0.77 19.65 2.20
CA ALA A 103 1.89 18.93 1.59
C ALA A 103 2.80 19.89 0.79
N LEU A 104 2.24 20.79 -0.03
CA LEU A 104 2.99 21.82 -0.75
C LEU A 104 3.75 22.76 0.19
N THR A 105 3.11 23.18 1.28
CA THR A 105 3.76 24.06 2.25
C THR A 105 4.94 23.37 2.93
N VAL A 106 4.74 22.14 3.39
CA VAL A 106 5.80 21.35 4.05
C VAL A 106 6.93 21.04 3.07
N PHE A 107 6.60 20.66 1.84
CA PHE A 107 7.63 20.39 0.82
C PHE A 107 8.43 21.65 0.45
N ALA A 108 7.79 22.82 0.34
CA ALA A 108 8.50 24.09 0.12
C ALA A 108 9.50 24.39 1.24
N PHE A 109 9.13 24.11 2.49
CA PHE A 109 10.06 24.22 3.63
C PHE A 109 11.18 23.19 3.57
N ILE A 110 10.90 21.93 3.15
CA ILE A 110 11.93 20.90 2.92
C ILE A 110 12.95 21.42 1.89
N MET A 111 12.48 21.95 0.78
CA MET A 111 13.34 22.53 -0.25
C MET A 111 14.21 23.67 0.28
N MET A 112 13.62 24.60 1.03
CA MET A 112 14.34 25.73 1.61
C MET A 112 15.45 25.27 2.56
N ILE A 113 15.16 24.32 3.46
CA ILE A 113 16.16 23.78 4.39
C ILE A 113 17.23 22.97 3.63
N SER A 114 16.85 22.24 2.58
CA SER A 114 17.79 21.50 1.73
C SER A 114 18.78 22.43 1.04
N VAL A 115 18.34 23.59 0.58
CA VAL A 115 19.23 24.62 0.02
C VAL A 115 20.23 25.13 1.08
N VAL A 116 19.76 25.44 2.29
CA VAL A 116 20.64 25.88 3.38
C VAL A 116 21.68 24.83 3.73
N LEU A 117 21.25 23.57 3.85
CA LEU A 117 22.15 22.45 4.14
C LEU A 117 23.15 22.20 3.00
N ALA A 118 22.73 22.30 1.75
CA ALA A 118 23.61 22.16 0.59
C ALA A 118 24.73 23.23 0.57
N PHE A 119 24.40 24.48 0.93
CA PHE A 119 25.41 25.53 1.11
C PHE A 119 26.34 25.24 2.29
N ALA A 120 25.82 24.65 3.38
CA ALA A 120 26.65 24.24 4.50
C ALA A 120 27.66 23.12 4.08
N PHE A 121 27.24 22.13 3.27
CA PHE A 121 28.13 21.11 2.70
C PHE A 121 29.26 21.73 1.88
N LYS A 122 28.92 22.71 1.04
CA LYS A 122 29.92 23.46 0.25
C LYS A 122 30.89 24.24 1.15
N TRP A 123 30.37 24.92 2.17
CA TRP A 123 31.17 25.70 3.11
C TRP A 123 32.12 24.82 3.93
N LEU A 124 31.69 23.62 4.28
CA LEU A 124 32.52 22.61 4.97
C LEU A 124 33.52 21.92 4.03
N GLY A 125 33.46 22.18 2.72
CA GLY A 125 34.32 21.54 1.73
C GLY A 125 34.06 20.05 1.51
N LEU A 126 32.88 19.57 1.92
CA LEU A 126 32.53 18.14 1.81
C LEU A 126 32.05 17.78 0.40
N VAL A 127 31.22 18.61 -0.22
CA VAL A 127 30.75 18.45 -1.60
C VAL A 127 30.60 19.85 -2.21
N ASN A 128 31.20 20.07 -3.38
CA ASN A 128 31.23 21.38 -4.02
C ASN A 128 29.95 21.71 -4.81
N ASP A 129 29.20 20.70 -5.23
CA ASP A 129 28.02 20.85 -6.07
C ASP A 129 26.75 21.06 -5.22
N VAL A 130 26.35 22.33 -5.12
CA VAL A 130 25.18 22.73 -4.32
C VAL A 130 23.88 22.18 -4.92
N LEU A 131 23.71 22.21 -6.26
CA LEU A 131 22.47 21.79 -6.89
C LEU A 131 22.26 20.28 -6.73
N LEU A 132 23.31 19.48 -6.90
CA LEU A 132 23.27 18.06 -6.63
C LEU A 132 22.87 17.78 -5.18
N MET A 133 23.45 18.49 -4.22
CA MET A 133 23.13 18.30 -2.81
C MET A 133 21.70 18.70 -2.47
N VAL A 134 21.17 19.76 -3.07
CA VAL A 134 19.76 20.14 -2.92
C VAL A 134 18.85 19.01 -3.39
N ILE A 135 19.11 18.42 -4.56
CA ILE A 135 18.35 17.30 -5.10
C ILE A 135 18.39 16.12 -4.14
N ILE A 136 19.58 15.71 -3.73
CA ILE A 136 19.82 14.55 -2.86
C ILE A 136 19.17 14.73 -1.47
N ILE A 137 19.30 15.92 -0.86
CA ILE A 137 18.77 16.16 0.47
C ILE A 137 17.24 16.31 0.44
N SER A 138 16.65 16.88 -0.62
CA SER A 138 15.20 17.12 -0.67
C SER A 138 14.37 15.94 -1.13
N THR A 139 14.96 14.96 -1.81
CA THR A 139 14.24 13.80 -2.33
C THR A 139 13.66 12.90 -1.24
N ILE A 140 12.58 12.19 -1.58
CA ILE A 140 11.90 11.21 -0.73
C ILE A 140 11.53 10.02 -1.62
N SER A 141 11.77 8.80 -1.17
CA SER A 141 11.52 7.59 -1.97
C SER A 141 10.08 7.08 -1.81
N LEU A 142 9.27 7.17 -2.86
CA LEU A 142 7.95 6.52 -2.93
C LEU A 142 8.04 5.01 -2.75
N GLY A 143 9.04 4.36 -3.35
CA GLY A 143 9.27 2.92 -3.27
C GLY A 143 9.51 2.38 -1.84
N VAL A 144 9.75 3.24 -0.85
CA VAL A 144 9.86 2.87 0.57
C VAL A 144 8.63 3.36 1.35
N VAL A 145 8.14 4.56 1.05
CA VAL A 145 7.00 5.18 1.75
C VAL A 145 5.72 4.39 1.50
N VAL A 146 5.37 4.10 0.24
CA VAL A 146 4.11 3.43 -0.13
C VAL A 146 3.99 2.04 0.48
N PRO A 147 4.97 1.13 0.35
CA PRO A 147 4.89 -0.18 1.00
C PRO A 147 4.75 -0.09 2.53
N THR A 148 5.48 0.84 3.15
CA THR A 148 5.43 1.02 4.61
C THR A 148 4.04 1.49 5.08
N LEU A 149 3.41 2.43 4.37
CA LEU A 149 2.05 2.89 4.67
C LEU A 149 1.00 1.80 4.43
N LYS A 150 1.16 0.99 3.35
CA LYS A 150 0.29 -0.16 3.04
C LYS A 150 0.37 -1.22 4.12
N GLU A 151 1.58 -1.61 4.52
CA GLU A 151 1.80 -2.65 5.54
C GLU A 151 1.21 -2.26 6.90
N MET A 152 1.21 -0.96 7.23
CA MET A 152 0.60 -0.45 8.45
C MET A 152 -0.89 -0.14 8.32
N ASN A 153 -1.49 -0.34 7.14
CA ASN A 153 -2.89 -0.01 6.84
C ASN A 153 -3.29 1.46 7.09
N ILE A 154 -2.33 2.39 7.01
CA ILE A 154 -2.58 3.83 7.26
C ILE A 154 -2.56 4.66 5.97
N MET A 155 -2.43 4.04 4.81
CA MET A 155 -2.32 4.75 3.53
C MET A 155 -3.52 5.66 3.25
N ARG A 156 -4.71 5.28 3.71
CA ARG A 156 -5.98 6.02 3.50
C ARG A 156 -6.30 7.03 4.62
N THR A 157 -5.54 7.03 5.71
CA THR A 157 -5.73 8.00 6.79
C THR A 157 -5.28 9.40 6.39
N THR A 158 -5.79 10.43 7.06
CA THR A 158 -5.41 11.84 6.86
C THR A 158 -3.89 12.04 6.87
N ILE A 159 -3.20 11.41 7.83
CA ILE A 159 -1.73 11.49 7.95
C ILE A 159 -1.03 10.67 6.86
N GLY A 160 -1.56 9.49 6.49
CA GLY A 160 -1.01 8.67 5.41
C GLY A 160 -1.09 9.38 4.06
N GLN A 161 -2.22 10.01 3.75
CA GLN A 161 -2.41 10.83 2.55
C GLN A 161 -1.48 12.04 2.53
N PHE A 162 -1.28 12.70 3.66
CA PHE A 162 -0.31 13.79 3.79
C PHE A 162 1.11 13.30 3.47
N ILE A 163 1.56 12.21 4.10
CA ILE A 163 2.90 11.62 3.87
C ILE A 163 3.07 11.25 2.39
N LEU A 164 2.07 10.58 1.81
CA LEU A 164 2.08 10.19 0.41
C LEU A 164 2.20 11.41 -0.52
N LEU A 165 1.40 12.46 -0.31
CA LEU A 165 1.44 13.67 -1.14
C LEU A 165 2.78 14.40 -1.03
N VAL A 166 3.38 14.48 0.16
CA VAL A 166 4.71 15.08 0.32
C VAL A 166 5.76 14.27 -0.44
N ALA A 167 5.70 12.94 -0.38
CA ALA A 167 6.62 12.06 -1.09
C ALA A 167 6.47 12.19 -2.62
N VAL A 168 5.24 12.20 -3.14
CA VAL A 168 4.94 12.40 -4.57
C VAL A 168 5.45 13.76 -5.06
N LEU A 169 5.20 14.83 -4.29
CA LEU A 169 5.71 16.15 -4.63
C LEU A 169 7.26 16.19 -4.65
N ALA A 170 7.88 15.56 -3.65
CA ALA A 170 9.33 15.51 -3.58
C ALA A 170 9.92 14.78 -4.79
N ASP A 171 9.40 13.61 -5.13
CA ASP A 171 9.87 12.81 -6.27
C ASP A 171 9.70 13.57 -7.59
N LEU A 172 8.53 14.16 -7.83
CA LEU A 172 8.24 14.94 -9.03
C LEU A 172 9.20 16.15 -9.18
N PHE A 173 9.31 16.98 -8.13
CA PHE A 173 10.12 18.20 -8.21
C PHE A 173 11.61 17.91 -8.27
N THR A 174 12.10 16.92 -7.52
CA THR A 174 13.51 16.56 -7.53
C THR A 174 13.93 15.89 -8.84
N MET A 175 13.01 15.13 -9.50
CA MET A 175 13.23 14.60 -10.84
C MET A 175 13.36 15.72 -11.87
N ILE A 176 12.50 16.76 -11.82
CA ILE A 176 12.61 17.93 -12.68
C ILE A 176 13.95 18.65 -12.44
N LEU A 177 14.34 18.83 -11.17
CA LEU A 177 15.64 19.44 -10.84
C LEU A 177 16.82 18.60 -11.32
N LEU A 178 16.73 17.28 -11.23
CA LEU A 178 17.77 16.38 -11.75
C LEU A 178 17.91 16.49 -13.26
N THR A 179 16.82 16.67 -13.97
CA THR A 179 16.84 16.95 -15.41
C THR A 179 17.52 18.26 -15.74
N VAL A 180 17.18 19.32 -14.99
CA VAL A 180 17.83 20.64 -15.13
C VAL A 180 19.32 20.52 -14.81
N TYR A 181 19.67 19.72 -13.79
CA TYR A 181 21.07 19.44 -13.45
C TYR A 181 21.82 18.80 -14.62
N GLY A 182 21.28 17.73 -15.20
CA GLY A 182 21.85 17.05 -16.36
C GLY A 182 22.00 17.99 -17.57
N ALA A 183 21.04 18.89 -17.78
CA ALA A 183 21.10 19.88 -18.85
C ALA A 183 22.14 20.98 -18.65
N ILE A 184 22.43 21.37 -17.40
CA ILE A 184 23.44 22.42 -17.09
C ILE A 184 24.86 21.86 -17.21
N TYR A 185 25.10 20.64 -16.74
CA TYR A 185 26.43 20.03 -16.66
C TYR A 185 26.75 19.10 -17.84
N GLY A 186 25.75 18.75 -18.68
CA GLY A 186 25.93 17.94 -19.89
C GLY A 186 26.74 18.64 -20.98
N GLU A 187 27.38 17.88 -21.86
CA GLU A 187 28.18 18.40 -22.97
C GLU A 187 27.30 19.09 -24.02
N GLY A 188 27.03 20.39 -23.84
CA GLY A 188 26.32 21.21 -24.82
C GLY A 188 25.44 22.28 -24.20
N GLY A 189 25.94 23.47 -24.01
CA GLY A 189 25.24 24.65 -23.45
C GLY A 189 23.95 25.14 -24.15
N SER A 190 23.45 24.41 -25.17
CA SER A 190 22.14 24.61 -25.82
C SER A 190 21.02 23.75 -25.25
N THR A 191 21.29 22.93 -24.26
CA THR A 191 20.47 21.77 -23.82
C THR A 191 19.18 22.18 -23.09
N ILE A 192 19.16 23.34 -22.42
CA ILE A 192 17.93 23.81 -21.69
C ILE A 192 16.77 24.03 -22.67
N TRP A 193 17.02 24.60 -23.84
CA TRP A 193 16.00 24.79 -24.89
C TRP A 193 15.52 23.44 -25.44
N LEU A 194 16.44 22.48 -25.62
CA LEU A 194 16.16 21.14 -26.11
C LEU A 194 15.32 20.32 -25.10
N THR A 195 15.56 20.49 -23.79
CA THR A 195 14.70 19.91 -22.74
C THR A 195 13.27 20.45 -22.83
N GLY A 196 13.09 21.75 -23.18
CA GLY A 196 11.77 22.32 -23.47
C GLY A 196 11.06 21.63 -24.65
N ILE A 197 11.80 21.26 -25.69
CA ILE A 197 11.27 20.49 -26.83
C ILE A 197 10.76 19.12 -26.38
N LEU A 198 11.49 18.42 -25.50
CA LEU A 198 11.07 17.13 -24.99
C LEU A 198 9.74 17.23 -24.20
N VAL A 199 9.55 18.28 -23.38
CA VAL A 199 8.28 18.54 -22.70
C VAL A 199 7.15 18.76 -23.71
N VAL A 200 7.40 19.51 -24.79
CA VAL A 200 6.42 19.71 -25.88
C VAL A 200 6.06 18.38 -26.54
N PHE A 201 7.04 17.54 -26.86
CA PHE A 201 6.77 16.19 -27.38
C PHE A 201 5.94 15.35 -26.40
N THR A 202 6.23 15.39 -25.12
CA THR A 202 5.45 14.70 -24.08
C THR A 202 3.99 15.14 -24.09
N VAL A 203 3.74 16.46 -24.14
CA VAL A 203 2.37 17.00 -24.26
C VAL A 203 1.70 16.56 -25.56
N VAL A 204 2.42 16.55 -26.69
CA VAL A 204 1.91 16.08 -27.98
C VAL A 204 1.52 14.60 -27.89
N PHE A 205 2.36 13.75 -27.31
CA PHE A 205 2.05 12.32 -27.14
C PHE A 205 0.86 12.10 -26.20
N TYR A 206 0.76 12.89 -25.11
CA TYR A 206 -0.42 12.86 -24.26
C TYR A 206 -1.70 13.22 -25.03
N VAL A 207 -1.68 14.34 -25.79
CA VAL A 207 -2.83 14.77 -26.60
C VAL A 207 -3.20 13.68 -27.64
N ILE A 208 -2.20 13.12 -28.32
CA ILE A 208 -2.41 12.00 -29.24
C ILE A 208 -3.05 10.83 -28.49
N GLY A 209 -2.55 10.42 -27.34
CA GLY A 209 -3.11 9.35 -26.51
C GLY A 209 -4.57 9.60 -26.13
N VAL A 210 -4.92 10.81 -25.72
CA VAL A 210 -6.31 11.22 -25.42
C VAL A 210 -7.21 11.15 -26.66
N LEU A 211 -6.71 11.58 -27.83
CA LEU A 211 -7.44 11.50 -29.09
C LEU A 211 -7.67 10.03 -29.49
N PHE A 212 -6.66 9.19 -29.37
CA PHE A 212 -6.76 7.74 -29.63
C PHE A 212 -7.75 7.05 -28.70
N LYS A 213 -7.79 7.43 -27.39
CA LYS A 213 -8.77 6.90 -26.44
C LYS A 213 -10.22 7.21 -26.81
N ARG A 214 -10.48 8.29 -27.55
CA ARG A 214 -11.82 8.66 -28.05
C ARG A 214 -12.23 7.90 -29.32
N MET A 215 -11.32 7.23 -30.00
CA MET A 215 -11.62 6.46 -31.20
C MET A 215 -12.12 5.06 -30.85
N SER A 216 -13.42 4.81 -31.03
CA SER A 216 -14.09 3.53 -30.71
C SER A 216 -13.50 2.28 -31.38
N PHE A 217 -12.82 2.45 -32.52
CA PHE A 217 -12.14 1.37 -33.22
C PHE A 217 -10.92 0.85 -32.45
N LEU A 218 -10.15 1.73 -31.83
CA LEU A 218 -8.97 1.37 -31.03
C LEU A 218 -9.34 0.81 -29.66
N GLN A 219 -10.46 1.27 -29.06
CA GLN A 219 -11.00 0.62 -27.86
C GLN A 219 -11.31 -0.85 -28.13
N LYS A 220 -11.97 -1.18 -29.25
CA LYS A 220 -12.25 -2.58 -29.63
C LYS A 220 -10.98 -3.42 -29.91
N LEU A 221 -9.90 -2.79 -30.38
CA LEU A 221 -8.60 -3.45 -30.57
C LEU A 221 -7.85 -3.64 -29.24
N MET A 222 -8.00 -2.71 -28.30
CA MET A 222 -7.39 -2.80 -26.95
C MET A 222 -8.15 -3.77 -26.05
N ASP A 223 -9.48 -3.82 -26.14
CA ASP A 223 -10.33 -4.77 -25.39
C ASP A 223 -10.15 -6.22 -25.89
N GLY A 224 -9.68 -6.39 -27.13
CA GLY A 224 -9.47 -7.71 -27.73
C GLY A 224 -8.17 -8.41 -27.31
N THR A 225 -7.09 -7.69 -26.96
CA THR A 225 -5.83 -8.25 -26.49
C THR A 225 -5.04 -7.25 -25.66
N THR A 226 -4.92 -7.48 -24.34
CA THR A 226 -4.08 -6.74 -23.39
C THR A 226 -2.62 -6.59 -23.86
N GLN A 227 -2.15 -7.48 -24.71
CA GLN A 227 -0.79 -7.44 -25.28
C GLN A 227 -0.52 -6.21 -26.17
N ILE A 228 -1.53 -5.64 -26.83
CA ILE A 228 -1.35 -4.45 -27.69
C ILE A 228 -1.06 -3.21 -26.82
N GLY A 229 -1.76 -3.07 -25.70
CA GLY A 229 -1.53 -1.96 -24.74
C GLY A 229 -0.11 -1.99 -24.18
N ILE A 230 0.36 -3.15 -23.74
CA ILE A 230 1.72 -3.33 -23.22
C ILE A 230 2.77 -2.98 -24.29
N ARG A 231 2.59 -3.48 -25.52
CA ARG A 231 3.51 -3.16 -26.64
C ARG A 231 3.54 -1.65 -26.95
N ALA A 232 2.39 -0.98 -26.87
CA ALA A 232 2.30 0.47 -27.06
C ALA A 232 3.05 1.23 -25.98
N VAL A 233 2.96 0.78 -24.72
CA VAL A 233 3.71 1.38 -23.60
C VAL A 233 5.21 1.18 -23.78
N PHE A 234 5.68 -0.03 -24.13
CA PHE A 234 7.10 -0.27 -24.40
C PHE A 234 7.61 0.59 -25.57
N ALA A 235 6.82 0.70 -26.65
CA ALA A 235 7.17 1.57 -27.77
C ALA A 235 7.25 3.05 -27.34
N LEU A 236 6.34 3.51 -26.49
CA LEU A 236 6.36 4.88 -25.93
C LEU A 236 7.59 5.11 -25.06
N ILE A 237 7.94 4.17 -24.18
CA ILE A 237 9.16 4.26 -23.34
C ILE A 237 10.38 4.43 -24.24
N ILE A 238 10.59 3.50 -25.20
CA ILE A 238 11.76 3.52 -26.08
C ILE A 238 11.78 4.82 -26.92
N LEU A 239 10.64 5.26 -27.40
CA LEU A 239 10.53 6.48 -28.21
C LEU A 239 10.90 7.73 -27.42
N LEU A 240 10.36 7.90 -26.20
CA LEU A 240 10.65 9.07 -25.36
C LEU A 240 12.08 9.03 -24.82
N VAL A 241 12.61 7.84 -24.51
CA VAL A 241 14.04 7.67 -24.14
C VAL A 241 14.95 8.07 -25.30
N ALA A 242 14.68 7.57 -26.53
CA ALA A 242 15.47 7.92 -27.69
C ALA A 242 15.36 9.42 -28.06
N LEU A 243 14.17 10.02 -27.90
CA LEU A 243 13.99 11.45 -28.07
C LEU A 243 14.77 12.26 -27.04
N ALA A 244 14.75 11.84 -25.76
CA ALA A 244 15.53 12.48 -24.70
C ALA A 244 17.02 12.46 -25.04
N GLU A 245 17.55 11.31 -25.40
CA GLU A 245 18.95 11.16 -25.82
C GLU A 245 19.28 11.99 -27.08
N GLY A 246 18.39 12.00 -28.06
CA GLY A 246 18.54 12.77 -29.29
C GLY A 246 18.56 14.29 -29.10
N VAL A 247 17.92 14.81 -28.05
CA VAL A 247 17.98 16.23 -27.67
C VAL A 247 19.07 16.53 -26.64
N GLY A 248 19.91 15.55 -26.29
CA GLY A 248 20.99 15.71 -25.31
C GLY A 248 20.50 15.78 -23.86
N ALA A 249 19.25 15.39 -23.59
CA ALA A 249 18.75 15.19 -22.24
C ALA A 249 19.08 13.77 -21.74
N GLU A 250 19.08 13.57 -20.42
CA GLU A 250 19.28 12.24 -19.87
C GLU A 250 18.07 11.33 -20.21
N TYR A 251 18.38 10.11 -20.66
CA TYR A 251 17.38 9.09 -21.05
C TYR A 251 16.37 8.76 -19.95
N ILE A 252 16.76 8.97 -18.70
CA ILE A 252 15.94 8.80 -17.49
C ILE A 252 14.69 9.68 -17.53
N LEU A 253 14.84 10.94 -17.98
CA LEU A 253 13.72 11.86 -18.14
C LEU A 253 12.70 11.32 -19.14
N GLY A 254 13.16 10.80 -20.28
CA GLY A 254 12.27 10.22 -21.28
C GLY A 254 11.44 9.07 -20.71
N ALA A 255 12.08 8.19 -19.92
CA ALA A 255 11.40 7.09 -19.23
C ALA A 255 10.36 7.59 -18.23
N PHE A 256 10.71 8.54 -17.37
CA PHE A 256 9.80 9.14 -16.40
C PHE A 256 8.59 9.81 -17.06
N LEU A 257 8.83 10.59 -18.10
CA LEU A 257 7.75 11.26 -18.85
C LEU A 257 6.84 10.24 -19.55
N ALA A 258 7.36 9.10 -20.02
CA ALA A 258 6.54 8.01 -20.53
C ALA A 258 5.59 7.48 -19.46
N GLY A 259 6.08 7.27 -18.24
CA GLY A 259 5.27 6.88 -17.09
C GLY A 259 4.17 7.89 -16.77
N VAL A 260 4.51 9.18 -16.72
CA VAL A 260 3.55 10.29 -16.52
C VAL A 260 2.45 10.29 -17.60
N VAL A 261 2.82 10.13 -18.88
CA VAL A 261 1.84 10.08 -19.98
C VAL A 261 0.89 8.90 -19.79
N VAL A 262 1.41 7.72 -19.47
CA VAL A 262 0.59 6.52 -19.24
C VAL A 262 -0.32 6.71 -18.04
N SER A 263 0.17 7.25 -16.92
CA SER A 263 -0.65 7.58 -15.73
C SER A 263 -1.80 8.53 -16.07
N LEU A 264 -1.54 9.59 -16.82
CA LEU A 264 -2.58 10.55 -17.25
C LEU A 264 -3.64 9.91 -18.15
N LEU A 265 -3.29 8.88 -18.92
CA LEU A 265 -4.22 8.12 -19.76
C LEU A 265 -5.08 7.14 -18.96
N LYS A 266 -4.83 6.97 -17.66
CA LYS A 266 -5.55 6.07 -16.76
C LYS A 266 -5.65 4.65 -17.33
N PRO A 267 -4.55 3.90 -17.35
CA PRO A 267 -4.53 2.51 -17.78
C PRO A 267 -5.45 1.67 -16.86
N ASN A 268 -5.90 0.51 -17.33
CA ASN A 268 -6.58 -0.45 -16.47
C ASN A 268 -5.58 -1.11 -15.50
N GLU A 269 -6.06 -1.54 -14.35
CA GLU A 269 -5.24 -2.15 -13.29
C GLU A 269 -4.45 -3.35 -13.80
N GLU A 270 -5.07 -4.23 -14.60
CA GLU A 270 -4.41 -5.40 -15.20
C GLU A 270 -3.17 -5.03 -16.04
N MET A 271 -3.20 -3.89 -16.74
CA MET A 271 -2.05 -3.41 -17.50
C MET A 271 -0.95 -2.89 -16.57
N VAL A 272 -1.32 -2.18 -15.50
CA VAL A 272 -0.38 -1.68 -14.49
C VAL A 272 0.31 -2.86 -13.80
N GLU A 273 -0.44 -3.86 -13.31
CA GLU A 273 0.11 -5.07 -12.69
C GLU A 273 1.09 -5.83 -13.60
N LYS A 274 0.77 -5.91 -14.90
CA LYS A 274 1.68 -6.54 -15.87
C LYS A 274 2.97 -5.73 -16.06
N LEU A 275 2.88 -4.41 -16.13
CA LEU A 275 4.05 -3.53 -16.23
C LEU A 275 4.91 -3.61 -14.95
N ASP A 276 4.26 -3.62 -13.78
CA ASP A 276 4.93 -3.82 -12.49
C ASP A 276 5.63 -5.18 -12.44
N SER A 277 4.97 -6.23 -12.90
CA SER A 277 5.54 -7.58 -12.96
C SER A 277 6.78 -7.66 -13.85
N PHE A 278 6.82 -6.96 -14.98
CA PHE A 278 8.02 -6.87 -15.82
C PHE A 278 9.12 -6.04 -15.14
N GLY A 279 8.75 -4.89 -14.56
CA GLY A 279 9.68 -4.00 -13.88
C GLY A 279 10.28 -4.65 -12.63
N TYR A 280 9.47 -4.83 -11.60
CA TYR A 280 9.90 -5.38 -10.31
C TYR A 280 10.19 -6.88 -10.33
N GLY A 281 9.63 -7.63 -11.29
CA GLY A 281 9.87 -9.07 -11.42
C GLY A 281 11.19 -9.43 -12.10
N PHE A 282 11.77 -8.55 -12.93
CA PHE A 282 12.98 -8.90 -13.68
C PHE A 282 14.00 -7.77 -13.83
N PHE A 283 13.61 -6.62 -14.40
CA PHE A 283 14.57 -5.60 -14.80
C PHE A 283 15.15 -4.80 -13.62
N ILE A 284 14.30 -4.37 -12.70
CA ILE A 284 14.66 -3.51 -11.57
C ILE A 284 15.57 -4.25 -10.57
N PRO A 285 15.33 -5.53 -10.20
CA PRO A 285 16.25 -6.30 -9.37
C PRO A 285 17.67 -6.38 -9.94
N ILE A 286 17.80 -6.58 -11.25
CA ILE A 286 19.11 -6.62 -11.92
C ILE A 286 19.83 -5.27 -11.76
N PHE A 287 19.09 -4.16 -11.94
CA PHE A 287 19.66 -2.82 -11.74
C PHE A 287 20.17 -2.62 -10.30
N PHE A 288 19.37 -2.97 -9.29
CA PHE A 288 19.79 -2.77 -7.89
C PHE A 288 20.97 -3.66 -7.49
N ILE A 289 21.01 -4.90 -7.96
CA ILE A 289 22.18 -5.77 -7.77
C ILE A 289 23.41 -5.15 -8.43
N MET A 290 23.29 -4.64 -9.66
CA MET A 290 24.41 -4.02 -10.35
C MET A 290 24.87 -2.73 -9.66
N VAL A 291 23.96 -1.95 -9.06
CA VAL A 291 24.33 -0.83 -8.19
C VAL A 291 25.19 -1.32 -7.02
N GLY A 292 24.83 -2.43 -6.40
CA GLY A 292 25.62 -3.04 -5.33
C GLY A 292 26.98 -3.57 -5.80
N VAL A 293 27.02 -4.19 -6.98
CA VAL A 293 28.28 -4.70 -7.60
C VAL A 293 29.28 -3.56 -7.86
N ASP A 294 28.77 -2.38 -8.24
CA ASP A 294 29.59 -1.19 -8.51
C ASP A 294 30.14 -0.50 -7.26
N LEU A 295 29.58 -0.79 -6.09
CA LEU A 295 30.07 -0.19 -4.84
C LEU A 295 31.38 -0.85 -4.41
N ASP A 296 32.43 -0.05 -4.36
CA ASP A 296 33.77 -0.47 -3.84
C ASP A 296 33.90 -0.06 -2.37
N ILE A 297 33.34 -0.87 -1.47
CA ILE A 297 33.39 -0.64 -0.02
C ILE A 297 34.84 -0.61 0.52
N PRO A 298 35.74 -1.51 0.10
CA PRO A 298 37.14 -1.45 0.52
C PRO A 298 37.83 -0.13 0.22
N SER A 299 37.57 0.48 -0.94
CA SER A 299 38.13 1.80 -1.29
C SER A 299 37.56 2.92 -0.43
N LEU A 300 36.24 2.86 -0.12
CA LEU A 300 35.60 3.83 0.79
C LEU A 300 36.20 3.78 2.20
N ILE A 301 36.55 2.59 2.71
CA ILE A 301 37.12 2.42 4.05
C ILE A 301 38.56 2.98 4.14
N LYS A 302 39.27 3.02 3.03
CA LYS A 302 40.65 3.55 3.00
C LYS A 302 40.73 5.07 3.16
N GLU A 303 39.60 5.77 2.93
CA GLU A 303 39.53 7.22 3.08
C GLU A 303 38.60 7.62 4.24
N PRO A 304 39.10 7.67 5.49
CA PRO A 304 38.27 7.96 6.67
C PRO A 304 37.56 9.33 6.63
N SER A 305 38.14 10.29 5.91
CA SER A 305 37.56 11.61 5.71
C SER A 305 36.24 11.56 4.95
N LEU A 306 36.12 10.66 3.98
CA LEU A 306 34.92 10.43 3.22
C LEU A 306 33.82 9.71 4.03
N LEU A 307 34.20 8.78 4.91
CA LEU A 307 33.24 8.08 5.78
C LEU A 307 32.55 9.01 6.76
N LEU A 308 33.18 10.13 7.16
CA LEU A 308 32.52 11.15 7.99
C LEU A 308 31.37 11.86 7.29
N ILE A 309 31.31 11.82 5.96
CA ILE A 309 30.22 12.41 5.18
C ILE A 309 28.91 11.62 5.42
N ILE A 310 28.95 10.30 5.63
CA ILE A 310 27.78 9.44 5.84
C ILE A 310 26.92 9.93 7.01
N PRO A 311 27.44 10.03 8.25
CA PRO A 311 26.63 10.50 9.37
C PRO A 311 26.14 11.94 9.19
N VAL A 312 26.93 12.82 8.55
CA VAL A 312 26.53 14.20 8.26
C VAL A 312 25.39 14.23 7.25
N LEU A 313 25.43 13.38 6.22
CA LEU A 313 24.35 13.24 5.23
C LEU A 313 23.07 12.70 5.88
N ILE A 314 23.16 11.61 6.65
CA ILE A 314 22.00 11.03 7.35
C ILE A 314 21.36 12.07 8.27
N PHE A 315 22.18 12.82 9.02
CA PHE A 315 21.70 13.90 9.88
C PHE A 315 21.01 15.01 9.07
N SER A 316 21.56 15.35 7.89
CA SER A 316 20.97 16.32 6.98
C SER A 316 19.64 15.84 6.40
N PHE A 317 19.52 14.56 6.05
CA PHE A 317 18.27 13.95 5.62
C PHE A 317 17.20 14.04 6.71
N ILE A 318 17.57 13.78 7.97
CA ILE A 318 16.64 13.86 9.11
C ILE A 318 16.23 15.32 9.36
N ILE A 319 17.16 16.25 9.46
CA ILE A 319 16.88 17.66 9.75
C ILE A 319 16.02 18.29 8.68
N SER A 320 16.32 18.02 7.40
CA SER A 320 15.59 18.59 6.27
C SER A 320 14.11 18.23 6.25
N LYS A 321 13.71 17.13 6.89
CA LYS A 321 12.32 16.67 7.00
C LYS A 321 11.74 16.94 8.38
N LEU A 322 12.50 16.72 9.45
CA LEU A 322 12.00 16.88 10.81
C LEU A 322 11.51 18.31 11.10
N ILE A 323 12.30 19.32 10.71
CA ILE A 323 11.93 20.71 10.98
C ILE A 323 10.66 21.13 10.22
N PRO A 324 10.53 20.91 8.89
CA PRO A 324 9.31 21.25 8.15
C PRO A 324 8.09 20.46 8.60
N VAL A 325 8.25 19.15 8.82
CA VAL A 325 7.14 18.28 9.24
C VAL A 325 6.64 18.63 10.63
N PHE A 326 7.50 19.20 11.50
CA PHE A 326 7.07 19.67 12.81
C PHE A 326 5.95 20.73 12.75
N TYR A 327 5.75 21.37 11.59
CA TYR A 327 4.63 22.28 11.32
C TYR A 327 3.26 21.60 11.49
N ILE A 328 3.16 20.28 11.17
CA ILE A 328 1.89 19.52 11.29
C ILE A 328 1.51 19.19 12.75
N ARG A 329 2.40 19.44 13.73
CA ARG A 329 2.11 19.27 15.16
C ARG A 329 0.88 20.07 15.63
N ARG A 330 0.43 21.04 14.84
CA ARG A 330 -0.79 21.80 15.14
C ARG A 330 -2.06 20.95 15.04
N TRP A 331 -2.02 19.86 14.28
CA TRP A 331 -3.17 19.01 13.98
C TRP A 331 -2.96 17.56 14.40
N PHE A 332 -1.73 17.12 14.52
CA PHE A 332 -1.36 15.75 14.88
C PHE A 332 -0.50 15.74 16.15
N ASP A 333 -0.54 14.61 16.86
CA ASP A 333 0.26 14.42 18.06
C ASP A 333 1.77 14.41 17.75
N THR A 334 2.58 14.62 18.79
CA THR A 334 4.04 14.74 18.62
C THR A 334 4.68 13.44 18.13
N LYS A 335 4.18 12.27 18.55
CA LYS A 335 4.73 10.98 18.13
C LYS A 335 4.46 10.72 16.65
N THR A 336 3.23 10.93 16.19
CA THR A 336 2.83 10.84 14.78
C THR A 336 3.62 11.81 13.91
N THR A 337 3.80 13.06 14.36
CA THR A 337 4.59 14.08 13.65
C THR A 337 6.05 13.64 13.47
N ILE A 338 6.71 13.19 14.54
CA ILE A 338 8.11 12.77 14.48
C ILE A 338 8.25 11.49 13.64
N ALA A 339 7.37 10.51 13.84
CA ALA A 339 7.38 9.29 13.04
C ALA A 339 7.24 9.61 11.53
N SER A 340 6.27 10.47 11.15
CA SER A 340 6.08 10.91 9.76
C SER A 340 7.33 11.57 9.18
N ALA A 341 8.01 12.41 9.95
CA ALA A 341 9.26 13.03 9.53
C ALA A 341 10.36 11.99 9.27
N PHE A 342 10.45 10.97 10.13
CA PHE A 342 11.38 9.86 9.90
C PHE A 342 11.03 9.11 8.61
N LEU A 343 9.78 8.73 8.37
CA LEU A 343 9.42 8.00 7.15
C LEU A 343 9.76 8.80 5.90
N LEU A 344 9.50 10.11 5.89
CA LEU A 344 9.87 11.00 4.81
C LEU A 344 11.40 11.17 4.63
N THR A 345 12.22 10.69 5.56
CA THR A 345 13.69 10.70 5.44
C THR A 345 14.20 9.59 4.53
N SER A 346 13.38 8.59 4.20
CA SER A 346 13.77 7.51 3.29
C SER A 346 14.07 8.04 1.90
N THR A 347 15.29 7.76 1.41
CA THR A 347 15.76 8.20 0.08
C THR A 347 16.48 7.03 -0.57
N LEU A 348 16.19 6.68 -1.83
CA LEU A 348 16.92 5.61 -2.51
C LEU A 348 17.03 5.85 -4.01
N SER A 349 15.97 5.63 -4.78
CA SER A 349 16.00 5.54 -6.24
C SER A 349 16.56 6.82 -6.88
N LEU A 350 16.07 7.99 -6.46
CA LEU A 350 16.53 9.25 -7.02
C LEU A 350 17.94 9.65 -6.57
N VAL A 351 18.35 9.26 -5.34
CA VAL A 351 19.75 9.47 -4.91
C VAL A 351 20.71 8.65 -5.76
N ILE A 352 20.37 7.38 -6.06
CA ILE A 352 21.17 6.54 -6.97
C ILE A 352 21.23 7.18 -8.36
N ALA A 353 20.07 7.64 -8.88
CA ALA A 353 19.99 8.33 -10.16
C ALA A 353 20.89 9.56 -10.20
N ALA A 354 20.75 10.45 -9.22
CA ALA A 354 21.50 11.69 -9.13
C ALA A 354 23.00 11.44 -8.98
N ALA A 355 23.41 10.49 -8.13
CA ALA A 355 24.79 10.14 -7.93
C ALA A 355 25.41 9.56 -9.21
N LYS A 356 24.73 8.65 -9.91
CA LYS A 356 25.24 8.05 -11.16
C LYS A 356 25.30 9.05 -12.32
N ILE A 357 24.33 9.96 -12.42
CA ILE A 357 24.39 11.05 -13.41
C ILE A 357 25.57 11.99 -13.11
N ALA A 358 25.72 12.42 -11.86
CA ALA A 358 26.82 13.30 -11.48
C ALA A 358 28.20 12.64 -11.66
N GLU A 359 28.31 11.35 -11.40
CA GLU A 359 29.51 10.54 -11.68
C GLU A 359 29.81 10.48 -13.19
N LYS A 360 28.81 10.18 -14.01
CA LYS A 360 28.90 10.15 -15.49
C LYS A 360 29.34 11.51 -16.06
N LEU A 361 28.81 12.61 -15.52
CA LEU A 361 29.17 13.98 -15.88
C LEU A 361 30.53 14.43 -15.27
N LYS A 362 31.21 13.57 -14.53
CA LYS A 362 32.47 13.87 -13.82
C LYS A 362 32.37 15.04 -12.84
N ALA A 363 31.15 15.33 -12.36
CA ALA A 363 30.91 16.36 -11.36
C ALA A 363 31.28 15.90 -9.94
N ILE A 364 31.23 14.60 -9.69
CA ILE A 364 31.69 13.95 -8.45
C ILE A 364 32.57 12.72 -8.76
N SER A 365 33.39 12.32 -7.79
CA SER A 365 34.19 11.10 -7.91
C SER A 365 33.33 9.85 -7.68
N PRO A 366 33.77 8.65 -8.15
CA PRO A 366 33.10 7.37 -7.89
C PRO A 366 32.95 7.09 -6.38
N GLU A 367 33.93 7.47 -5.58
CA GLU A 367 33.91 7.31 -4.12
C GLU A 367 32.82 8.16 -3.49
N THR A 368 32.68 9.43 -3.92
CA THR A 368 31.59 10.32 -3.46
C THR A 368 30.24 9.76 -3.88
N SER A 369 30.09 9.26 -5.12
CA SER A 369 28.89 8.58 -5.60
C SER A 369 28.54 7.38 -4.70
N GLY A 370 29.53 6.54 -4.39
CA GLY A 370 29.37 5.39 -3.49
C GLY A 370 28.87 5.78 -2.09
N ILE A 371 29.40 6.85 -1.50
CA ILE A 371 28.98 7.36 -0.18
C ILE A 371 27.55 7.86 -0.20
N LEU A 372 27.15 8.59 -1.23
CA LEU A 372 25.77 9.07 -1.40
C LEU A 372 24.79 7.89 -1.47
N ILE A 373 25.13 6.87 -2.27
CA ILE A 373 24.32 5.65 -2.43
C ILE A 373 24.26 4.88 -1.11
N LEU A 374 25.41 4.68 -0.44
CA LEU A 374 25.47 3.95 0.84
C LEU A 374 24.66 4.64 1.93
N SER A 375 24.69 5.98 1.99
CA SER A 375 23.87 6.76 2.92
C SER A 375 22.39 6.58 2.66
N ALA A 376 21.96 6.53 1.40
CA ALA A 376 20.59 6.26 1.01
C ALA A 376 20.15 4.84 1.40
N VAL A 377 20.98 3.84 1.14
CA VAL A 377 20.73 2.44 1.55
C VAL A 377 20.53 2.34 3.06
N ILE A 378 21.41 2.98 3.85
CA ILE A 378 21.31 2.98 5.32
C ILE A 378 19.95 3.59 5.76
N THR A 379 19.55 4.72 5.19
CA THR A 379 18.25 5.33 5.57
C THR A 379 17.08 4.42 5.23
N CYS A 380 17.08 3.75 4.08
CA CYS A 380 16.02 2.83 3.67
C CYS A 380 15.90 1.57 4.55
N VAL A 381 16.99 1.13 5.19
CA VAL A 381 16.95 0.02 6.15
C VAL A 381 16.34 0.47 7.48
N PHE A 382 16.85 1.58 8.03
CA PHE A 382 16.52 1.96 9.41
C PHE A 382 15.23 2.76 9.53
N VAL A 383 14.90 3.58 8.54
CA VAL A 383 13.77 4.51 8.61
C VAL A 383 12.41 3.81 8.74
N PRO A 384 12.05 2.80 7.93
CA PRO A 384 10.78 2.08 8.09
C PRO A 384 10.66 1.39 9.45
N VAL A 385 11.75 0.83 9.97
CA VAL A 385 11.79 0.18 11.28
C VAL A 385 11.51 1.18 12.40
N ILE A 386 12.17 2.35 12.35
CA ILE A 386 11.96 3.43 13.31
C ILE A 386 10.52 3.93 13.23
N PHE A 387 9.99 4.12 12.02
CA PHE A 387 8.63 4.54 11.80
C PHE A 387 7.62 3.58 12.42
N LYS A 388 7.68 2.29 12.08
CA LYS A 388 6.78 1.26 12.63
C LYS A 388 6.80 1.19 14.16
N LYS A 389 7.97 1.40 14.76
CA LYS A 389 8.15 1.38 16.24
C LYS A 389 7.62 2.65 16.91
N MET A 390 7.72 3.80 16.25
CA MET A 390 7.36 5.10 16.82
C MET A 390 5.94 5.53 16.52
N PHE A 391 5.39 5.10 15.36
CA PHE A 391 4.06 5.52 14.95
C PHE A 391 3.01 4.91 15.86
N PRO A 392 2.16 5.72 16.53
CA PRO A 392 1.08 5.19 17.33
C PRO A 392 0.07 4.56 16.39
N ILE A 393 -0.06 3.24 16.44
CA ILE A 393 -1.13 2.55 15.71
C ILE A 393 -2.42 2.99 16.37
N PRO A 394 -3.36 3.63 15.66
CA PRO A 394 -4.68 3.91 16.21
C PRO A 394 -5.29 2.57 16.64
N ASN A 395 -5.82 2.51 17.85
CA ASN A 395 -6.42 1.29 18.39
C ASN A 395 -7.58 0.73 17.51
N GLU A 396 -7.97 1.46 16.49
CA GLU A 396 -9.08 1.13 15.58
C GLU A 396 -8.63 0.61 14.22
N VAL A 397 -7.39 0.90 13.78
CA VAL A 397 -6.85 0.37 12.52
C VAL A 397 -6.34 -1.05 12.75
N GLY A 398 -7.09 -2.03 12.28
CA GLY A 398 -6.79 -3.44 12.48
C GLY A 398 -7.39 -4.06 13.74
N ARG A 399 -8.35 -3.39 14.43
CA ARG A 399 -9.12 -4.04 15.49
C ARG A 399 -9.85 -5.23 14.89
N ARG A 400 -9.48 -6.43 15.33
CA ARG A 400 -10.24 -7.62 15.00
C ARG A 400 -11.62 -7.48 15.65
N ILE A 401 -12.66 -7.90 14.93
CA ILE A 401 -14.01 -7.98 15.47
C ILE A 401 -13.99 -9.06 16.56
N GLU A 402 -14.25 -8.67 17.79
CA GLU A 402 -14.21 -9.56 18.94
C GLU A 402 -15.54 -10.28 19.07
N VAL A 403 -15.48 -11.62 19.01
CA VAL A 403 -16.66 -12.50 19.05
C VAL A 403 -16.61 -13.40 20.26
N SER A 404 -17.60 -13.32 21.14
CA SER A 404 -17.84 -14.28 22.21
C SER A 404 -18.84 -15.33 21.75
N MET A 405 -18.44 -16.60 21.74
CA MET A 405 -19.34 -17.74 21.47
C MET A 405 -19.60 -18.52 22.74
N ILE A 406 -20.85 -18.84 23.04
CA ILE A 406 -21.25 -19.62 24.18
C ILE A 406 -21.76 -20.98 23.72
N GLY A 407 -21.19 -22.04 24.27
CA GLY A 407 -21.52 -23.42 23.97
C GLY A 407 -20.50 -24.09 23.05
N LYS A 408 -19.88 -25.16 23.54
CA LYS A 408 -18.96 -26.02 22.80
C LYS A 408 -19.74 -27.18 22.18
N ASN A 409 -19.99 -27.12 20.87
CA ASN A 409 -20.75 -28.16 20.16
C ASN A 409 -20.28 -28.32 18.70
N GLN A 410 -20.94 -29.22 17.96
CA GLN A 410 -20.60 -29.52 16.57
C GLN A 410 -20.82 -28.37 15.60
N LEU A 411 -21.53 -27.31 16.00
CA LEU A 411 -21.77 -26.12 15.19
C LEU A 411 -20.74 -25.03 15.49
N THR A 412 -20.53 -24.72 16.78
CA THR A 412 -19.68 -23.60 17.21
C THR A 412 -18.19 -23.82 16.96
N ILE A 413 -17.70 -25.07 17.13
CA ILE A 413 -16.28 -25.39 16.93
C ILE A 413 -15.82 -25.17 15.49
N PRO A 414 -16.48 -25.77 14.46
CA PRO A 414 -16.07 -25.53 13.07
C PRO A 414 -16.23 -24.08 12.63
N ILE A 415 -17.27 -23.38 13.12
CA ILE A 415 -17.47 -21.95 12.81
C ILE A 415 -16.33 -21.13 13.41
N ALA A 416 -15.95 -21.37 14.67
CA ALA A 416 -14.83 -20.68 15.29
C ALA A 416 -13.53 -20.91 14.51
N GLN A 417 -13.25 -22.13 14.08
CA GLN A 417 -12.07 -22.48 13.28
C GLN A 417 -12.05 -21.78 11.91
N ASN A 418 -13.20 -21.69 11.24
CA ASN A 418 -13.30 -21.08 9.92
C ASN A 418 -13.27 -19.53 9.96
N LEU A 419 -13.78 -18.95 11.06
CA LEU A 419 -13.79 -17.48 11.25
C LEU A 419 -12.47 -16.95 11.82
N THR A 420 -11.64 -17.79 12.44
CA THR A 420 -10.32 -17.39 12.96
C THR A 420 -9.46 -16.96 11.77
N SER A 421 -9.43 -15.67 11.54
CA SER A 421 -8.73 -15.01 10.45
C SER A 421 -8.14 -13.69 10.96
N GLN A 422 -7.50 -12.94 10.09
CA GLN A 422 -7.00 -11.61 10.45
C GLN A 422 -8.11 -10.64 10.90
N LEU A 423 -9.39 -10.93 10.61
CA LEU A 423 -10.54 -10.05 10.89
C LEU A 423 -11.27 -10.36 12.21
N TYR A 424 -11.24 -11.59 12.71
CA TYR A 424 -12.00 -11.99 13.88
C TYR A 424 -11.09 -12.51 15.01
N ASP A 425 -11.40 -12.11 16.25
CA ASP A 425 -10.82 -12.66 17.49
C ASP A 425 -11.93 -13.38 18.26
N ILE A 426 -11.81 -14.74 18.37
CA ILE A 426 -12.89 -15.57 18.87
C ILE A 426 -12.54 -16.14 20.23
N SER A 427 -13.44 -15.89 21.21
CA SER A 427 -13.43 -16.50 22.53
C SER A 427 -14.61 -17.46 22.68
N LEU A 428 -14.34 -18.74 22.95
CA LEU A 428 -15.36 -19.78 23.13
C LEU A 428 -15.54 -20.07 24.63
N TYR A 429 -16.72 -19.77 25.17
CA TYR A 429 -17.11 -20.02 26.54
C TYR A 429 -17.88 -21.34 26.65
N TYR A 430 -17.46 -22.24 27.52
CA TYR A 430 -18.09 -23.53 27.65
C TYR A 430 -18.08 -24.06 29.09
N ARG A 431 -19.13 -24.81 29.44
CA ARG A 431 -19.18 -25.55 30.68
C ARG A 431 -18.56 -26.93 30.46
N LYS A 432 -17.81 -27.42 31.45
CA LYS A 432 -17.18 -28.74 31.40
C LYS A 432 -18.22 -29.86 31.39
N ASP A 433 -18.77 -30.17 30.24
CA ASP A 433 -19.55 -31.39 30.04
C ASP A 433 -18.66 -32.45 29.39
N LEU A 434 -18.76 -33.67 29.92
CA LEU A 434 -17.84 -34.79 29.91
C LEU A 434 -17.56 -35.45 28.54
N SER A 435 -17.93 -34.93 27.40
CA SER A 435 -17.97 -35.75 26.18
C SER A 435 -17.12 -35.35 24.99
N ASP A 436 -16.41 -34.22 24.96
CA ASP A 436 -15.67 -33.82 23.74
C ASP A 436 -14.21 -33.41 24.02
N SER A 437 -13.31 -34.42 23.81
CA SER A 437 -11.85 -34.25 23.98
C SER A 437 -11.12 -33.87 22.70
N ARG A 438 -11.77 -33.21 21.72
CA ARG A 438 -11.10 -32.76 20.52
C ARG A 438 -10.14 -31.61 20.85
N LYS A 439 -8.86 -31.81 20.52
CA LYS A 439 -7.87 -30.74 20.55
C LYS A 439 -8.19 -29.75 19.40
N LEU A 440 -8.49 -28.51 19.77
CA LEU A 440 -8.63 -27.40 18.82
C LEU A 440 -7.25 -26.78 18.56
N SER A 441 -7.17 -26.03 17.46
CA SER A 441 -5.98 -25.21 17.11
C SER A 441 -5.70 -24.17 18.19
N ASP A 442 -4.44 -23.82 18.38
CA ASP A 442 -3.96 -22.86 19.40
C ASP A 442 -4.47 -21.42 19.18
N ASP A 443 -5.18 -21.16 18.08
CA ASP A 443 -5.65 -19.82 17.66
C ASP A 443 -7.01 -19.40 18.26
N ILE A 444 -7.71 -20.29 19.00
CA ILE A 444 -9.01 -19.99 19.60
C ILE A 444 -8.87 -19.92 21.13
N THR A 445 -9.23 -18.77 21.71
CA THR A 445 -9.25 -18.64 23.16
C THR A 445 -10.42 -19.42 23.76
N MET A 446 -10.12 -20.47 24.52
CA MET A 446 -11.14 -21.30 25.18
C MET A 446 -11.24 -20.95 26.66
N ILE A 447 -12.44 -20.58 27.11
CA ILE A 447 -12.70 -20.17 28.49
C ILE A 447 -13.70 -21.15 29.13
N GLU A 448 -13.24 -21.89 30.12
CA GLU A 448 -14.09 -22.78 30.90
C GLU A 448 -14.89 -21.98 31.95
N ILE A 449 -16.20 -22.16 31.97
CA ILE A 449 -17.11 -21.48 32.90
C ILE A 449 -17.80 -22.52 33.81
N ALA A 450 -18.03 -22.14 35.07
CA ALA A 450 -18.72 -22.99 36.02
C ALA A 450 -20.24 -22.95 35.80
N ASP A 451 -20.78 -21.78 35.51
CA ASP A 451 -22.21 -21.52 35.30
C ASP A 451 -22.43 -20.36 34.33
N TYR A 452 -23.68 -20.07 33.97
CA TYR A 452 -24.11 -18.99 33.09
C TYR A 452 -24.70 -17.81 33.88
N GLU A 453 -24.20 -17.58 35.12
CA GLU A 453 -24.60 -16.46 35.94
C GLU A 453 -24.05 -15.13 35.38
N GLU A 454 -24.86 -14.06 35.44
CA GLU A 454 -24.55 -12.73 34.88
C GLU A 454 -23.23 -12.18 35.40
N ASP A 455 -23.02 -12.22 36.74
CA ASP A 455 -21.81 -11.70 37.40
C ASP A 455 -20.52 -12.44 36.98
N LEU A 456 -20.61 -13.75 36.72
CA LEU A 456 -19.47 -14.55 36.27
C LEU A 456 -19.12 -14.22 34.82
N LEU A 457 -20.12 -14.13 33.94
CA LEU A 457 -19.94 -13.83 32.52
C LEU A 457 -19.40 -12.42 32.30
N GLU A 458 -19.85 -11.44 33.11
CA GLU A 458 -19.34 -10.06 33.10
C GLU A 458 -17.86 -10.04 33.53
N ARG A 459 -17.48 -10.67 34.63
CA ARG A 459 -16.07 -10.75 35.09
C ARG A 459 -15.13 -11.40 34.07
N LEU A 460 -15.63 -12.32 33.27
CA LEU A 460 -14.87 -13.00 32.23
C LEU A 460 -14.85 -12.19 30.91
N GLY A 461 -15.45 -11.00 30.85
CA GLY A 461 -15.41 -10.08 29.71
C GLY A 461 -16.27 -10.53 28.52
N LEU A 462 -17.29 -11.39 28.76
CA LEU A 462 -18.15 -11.88 27.69
C LEU A 462 -18.93 -10.78 27.01
N PHE A 463 -19.39 -9.78 27.78
CA PHE A 463 -20.23 -8.67 27.32
C PHE A 463 -19.43 -7.47 26.76
N GLU A 464 -18.11 -7.47 26.88
CA GLU A 464 -17.24 -6.40 26.37
C GLU A 464 -16.91 -6.55 24.88
N ARG A 465 -17.47 -7.57 24.21
CA ARG A 465 -17.18 -7.95 22.84
C ARG A 465 -18.17 -7.32 21.84
N ASP A 466 -17.77 -7.26 20.57
CA ASP A 466 -18.62 -6.67 19.52
C ASP A 466 -19.82 -7.55 19.18
N ILE A 467 -19.62 -8.89 19.19
CA ILE A 467 -20.64 -9.87 18.84
C ILE A 467 -20.71 -10.97 19.93
N VAL A 468 -21.92 -11.29 20.39
CA VAL A 468 -22.17 -12.43 21.28
C VAL A 468 -23.06 -13.44 20.56
N VAL A 469 -22.61 -14.71 20.50
CA VAL A 469 -23.32 -15.82 19.89
C VAL A 469 -23.68 -16.82 20.98
N CYS A 470 -24.97 -16.97 21.25
CA CYS A 470 -25.51 -17.93 22.22
C CYS A 470 -25.96 -19.20 21.48
N SER A 471 -25.21 -20.29 21.60
CA SER A 471 -25.46 -21.53 20.86
C SER A 471 -25.11 -22.73 21.72
N THR A 472 -25.67 -22.81 22.92
CA THR A 472 -25.69 -24.06 23.74
C THR A 472 -26.75 -25.01 23.21
N ASN A 473 -26.86 -26.21 23.83
CA ASN A 473 -27.94 -27.15 23.51
C ASN A 473 -29.23 -26.88 24.31
N ASP A 474 -29.29 -25.81 25.08
CA ASP A 474 -30.41 -25.41 25.92
C ASP A 474 -30.95 -24.03 25.51
N ASP A 475 -32.18 -24.00 25.01
CA ASP A 475 -32.84 -22.76 24.53
C ASP A 475 -33.04 -21.73 25.65
N HIS A 476 -33.28 -22.18 26.90
CA HIS A 476 -33.46 -21.29 28.05
C HIS A 476 -32.16 -20.56 28.40
N ILE A 477 -31.04 -21.29 28.39
CA ILE A 477 -29.71 -20.69 28.60
C ILE A 477 -29.39 -19.70 27.49
N ASN A 478 -29.61 -20.09 26.21
CA ASN A 478 -29.34 -19.22 25.07
C ASN A 478 -30.15 -17.92 25.13
N GLN A 479 -31.45 -18.02 25.45
CA GLN A 479 -32.34 -16.87 25.60
C GLN A 479 -31.92 -15.96 26.78
N SER A 480 -31.63 -16.55 27.94
CA SER A 480 -31.21 -15.81 29.14
C SER A 480 -29.94 -15.02 28.88
N VAL A 481 -28.90 -15.69 28.36
CA VAL A 481 -27.60 -15.02 28.11
C VAL A 481 -27.72 -13.98 26.98
N ALA A 482 -28.54 -14.23 25.95
CA ALA A 482 -28.76 -13.24 24.90
C ALA A 482 -29.43 -11.95 25.44
N LEU A 483 -30.39 -12.09 26.35
CA LEU A 483 -31.02 -10.95 27.03
C LEU A 483 -30.04 -10.20 27.92
N MET A 484 -29.19 -10.90 28.68
CA MET A 484 -28.10 -10.29 29.47
C MET A 484 -27.15 -9.52 28.57
N ALA A 485 -26.69 -10.09 27.45
CA ALA A 485 -25.81 -9.43 26.52
C ALA A 485 -26.40 -8.13 25.95
N LYS A 486 -27.69 -8.10 25.64
CA LYS A 486 -28.39 -6.87 25.23
C LYS A 486 -28.49 -5.84 26.34
N LYS A 487 -28.75 -6.26 27.58
CA LYS A 487 -28.80 -5.40 28.76
C LYS A 487 -27.45 -4.71 28.98
N HIS A 488 -26.34 -5.40 28.75
CA HIS A 488 -24.97 -4.86 28.85
C HIS A 488 -24.54 -4.05 27.59
N GLY A 489 -25.42 -3.86 26.61
CA GLY A 489 -25.15 -2.96 25.47
C GLY A 489 -24.35 -3.59 24.33
N VAL A 490 -24.24 -4.92 24.25
CA VAL A 490 -23.57 -5.61 23.14
C VAL A 490 -24.26 -5.22 21.82
N LYS A 491 -23.48 -4.79 20.84
CA LYS A 491 -23.99 -4.25 19.58
C LYS A 491 -24.79 -5.31 18.80
N ARG A 492 -24.26 -6.53 18.68
CA ARG A 492 -24.86 -7.61 17.91
C ARG A 492 -24.95 -8.88 18.73
N VAL A 493 -26.15 -9.43 18.89
CA VAL A 493 -26.41 -10.66 19.66
C VAL A 493 -27.15 -11.66 18.77
N ILE A 494 -26.59 -12.85 18.62
CA ILE A 494 -27.15 -13.96 17.83
C ILE A 494 -27.52 -15.09 18.78
N CYS A 495 -28.78 -15.54 18.75
CA CYS A 495 -29.31 -16.55 19.65
C CYS A 495 -29.86 -17.75 18.87
N ARG A 496 -29.38 -18.95 19.22
CA ARG A 496 -29.91 -20.21 18.68
C ARG A 496 -31.12 -20.65 19.51
N LEU A 497 -32.23 -20.96 18.84
CA LEU A 497 -33.41 -21.55 19.42
C LEU A 497 -33.89 -22.71 18.56
N GLU A 498 -34.12 -23.90 19.20
CA GLU A 498 -34.67 -25.08 18.51
C GLU A 498 -36.20 -25.11 18.56
N SER A 499 -36.79 -24.39 19.49
CA SER A 499 -38.24 -24.31 19.63
C SER A 499 -38.86 -23.56 18.43
N THR A 500 -39.95 -24.14 17.89
CA THR A 500 -40.70 -23.58 16.75
C THR A 500 -41.46 -22.29 17.09
N ASN A 501 -41.63 -21.99 18.38
CA ASN A 501 -42.24 -20.75 18.83
C ASN A 501 -41.20 -19.65 18.87
N GLU A 502 -41.16 -18.84 17.80
CA GLU A 502 -40.41 -17.57 17.81
C GLU A 502 -40.98 -16.71 18.95
N ASP A 503 -40.16 -16.47 19.98
CA ASP A 503 -40.51 -15.50 21.01
C ASP A 503 -40.44 -14.09 20.42
N PRO A 504 -41.57 -13.38 20.21
CA PRO A 504 -41.56 -12.05 19.62
C PRO A 504 -40.72 -11.04 20.42
N THR A 505 -40.50 -11.31 21.73
CA THR A 505 -39.80 -10.41 22.64
C THR A 505 -38.32 -10.28 22.27
N LEU A 506 -37.67 -11.34 21.79
CA LEU A 506 -36.26 -11.31 21.38
C LEU A 506 -36.04 -10.46 20.12
N LYS A 507 -36.93 -10.59 19.13
CA LYS A 507 -36.87 -9.78 17.91
C LYS A 507 -37.10 -8.28 18.20
N HIS A 508 -38.05 -7.97 19.11
CA HIS A 508 -38.31 -6.59 19.53
C HIS A 508 -37.10 -5.93 20.23
N GLN A 509 -36.24 -6.73 20.85
CA GLN A 509 -35.00 -6.27 21.50
C GLN A 509 -33.79 -6.25 20.54
N GLY A 510 -34.00 -6.54 19.26
CA GLY A 510 -32.94 -6.53 18.26
C GLY A 510 -31.94 -7.69 18.42
N ILE A 511 -32.41 -8.87 18.91
CA ILE A 511 -31.63 -10.11 18.96
C ILE A 511 -31.91 -10.90 17.68
N GLU A 512 -30.84 -11.29 16.99
CA GLU A 512 -30.93 -12.14 15.80
C GLU A 512 -31.15 -13.60 16.24
N VAL A 513 -32.31 -14.18 15.89
CA VAL A 513 -32.64 -15.55 16.25
C VAL A 513 -32.47 -16.46 15.03
N PHE A 514 -31.74 -17.57 15.21
CA PHE A 514 -31.68 -18.64 14.21
C PHE A 514 -32.09 -19.98 14.81
N SER A 515 -32.66 -20.85 13.98
CA SER A 515 -33.12 -22.17 14.35
C SER A 515 -32.67 -23.17 13.32
N ASN A 516 -32.16 -24.32 13.76
CA ASN A 516 -31.80 -25.42 12.87
C ASN A 516 -32.99 -25.90 12.03
N TYR A 517 -34.18 -25.92 12.61
CA TYR A 517 -35.40 -26.30 11.89
C TYR A 517 -35.69 -25.34 10.73
N LEU A 518 -35.67 -24.04 11.00
CA LEU A 518 -35.94 -23.03 9.99
C LEU A 518 -34.84 -23.02 8.92
N SER A 519 -33.58 -23.08 9.33
CA SER A 519 -32.44 -23.10 8.42
C SER A 519 -32.47 -24.34 7.52
N ASN A 520 -32.73 -25.52 8.05
CA ASN A 520 -32.85 -26.74 7.28
C ASN A 520 -34.06 -26.71 6.33
N LYS A 521 -35.19 -26.14 6.76
CA LYS A 521 -36.39 -25.98 5.91
C LYS A 521 -36.10 -25.06 4.72
N ILE A 522 -35.44 -23.93 4.97
CA ILE A 522 -35.08 -22.96 3.92
C ILE A 522 -34.04 -23.62 2.97
N LEU A 523 -33.04 -24.25 3.52
CA LEU A 523 -32.00 -24.94 2.75
C LEU A 523 -32.59 -26.05 1.87
N LEU A 524 -33.44 -26.92 2.43
CA LEU A 524 -34.10 -27.99 1.68
C LEU A 524 -34.99 -27.41 0.55
N LYS A 525 -35.76 -26.38 0.84
CA LYS A 525 -36.56 -25.69 -0.17
C LYS A 525 -35.67 -25.13 -1.29
N SER A 526 -34.57 -24.45 -0.93
CA SER A 526 -33.64 -23.89 -1.89
C SER A 526 -32.97 -24.95 -2.76
N LEU A 527 -32.64 -26.12 -2.19
CA LEU A 527 -32.09 -27.25 -2.95
C LEU A 527 -33.08 -27.82 -3.98
N ILE A 528 -34.36 -27.83 -3.65
CA ILE A 528 -35.42 -28.28 -4.57
C ILE A 528 -35.58 -27.25 -5.72
N GLU A 529 -35.62 -25.97 -5.39
CA GLU A 529 -35.86 -24.89 -6.35
C GLU A 529 -34.59 -24.53 -7.16
N THR A 530 -33.40 -24.68 -6.57
CA THR A 530 -32.13 -24.27 -7.16
C THR A 530 -31.03 -25.30 -6.81
N PRO A 531 -30.82 -26.34 -7.63
CA PRO A 531 -29.90 -27.44 -7.32
C PRO A 531 -28.45 -27.03 -7.03
N ASN A 532 -27.99 -25.92 -7.60
CA ASN A 532 -26.62 -25.39 -7.42
C ASN A 532 -26.46 -24.49 -6.18
N MET A 533 -27.52 -24.31 -5.37
CA MET A 533 -27.47 -23.42 -4.20
C MET A 533 -26.46 -23.85 -3.14
N LEU A 534 -26.28 -25.17 -2.95
CA LEU A 534 -25.25 -25.71 -2.05
C LEU A 534 -23.83 -25.33 -2.50
N ASN A 535 -23.56 -25.37 -3.80
CA ASN A 535 -22.26 -24.99 -4.34
C ASN A 535 -21.98 -23.49 -4.12
N LEU A 536 -23.02 -22.64 -4.24
CA LEU A 536 -22.89 -21.21 -3.95
C LEU A 536 -22.70 -20.91 -2.46
N LEU A 537 -23.30 -21.70 -1.57
CA LEU A 537 -23.18 -21.50 -0.12
C LEU A 537 -21.95 -22.19 0.49
N SER A 538 -21.42 -23.24 -0.13
CA SER A 538 -20.29 -24.04 0.39
C SER A 538 -18.93 -23.66 -0.19
N ASN A 539 -18.89 -23.01 -1.37
CA ASN A 539 -17.64 -22.53 -1.96
C ASN A 539 -17.22 -21.23 -1.30
N VAL A 540 -16.09 -21.25 -0.62
CA VAL A 540 -15.49 -20.06 0.04
C VAL A 540 -15.12 -18.99 -0.99
N GLU A 541 -14.86 -19.36 -2.24
CA GLU A 541 -14.49 -18.44 -3.32
C GLU A 541 -15.68 -17.73 -3.97
N THR A 542 -16.92 -18.19 -3.76
CA THR A 542 -18.13 -17.63 -4.39
C THR A 542 -19.24 -17.32 -3.38
N SER A 543 -18.89 -17.11 -2.12
CA SER A 543 -19.83 -16.83 -1.04
C SER A 543 -20.52 -15.47 -1.24
N LEU A 544 -21.73 -15.33 -0.68
CA LEU A 544 -22.42 -14.06 -0.56
C LEU A 544 -21.95 -13.37 0.71
N TYR A 545 -21.58 -12.12 0.58
CA TYR A 545 -21.12 -11.27 1.67
C TYR A 545 -22.06 -10.09 1.87
N GLU A 546 -22.28 -9.71 3.11
CA GLU A 546 -22.98 -8.48 3.45
C GLU A 546 -21.95 -7.42 3.86
N ILE A 547 -22.00 -6.25 3.26
CA ILE A 547 -21.14 -5.11 3.52
C ILE A 547 -22.04 -3.91 3.83
N GLN A 548 -21.77 -3.22 4.93
CA GLN A 548 -22.53 -2.03 5.28
C GLN A 548 -21.87 -0.78 4.70
N MET A 549 -22.65 0.05 4.00
CA MET A 549 -22.17 1.30 3.42
C MET A 549 -22.10 2.38 4.50
N LEU A 550 -20.97 2.50 5.19
CA LEU A 550 -20.70 3.49 6.22
C LEU A 550 -19.83 4.65 5.72
N ASN A 551 -19.29 4.52 4.49
CA ASN A 551 -18.45 5.53 3.90
C ASN A 551 -19.25 6.60 3.17
N TYR A 552 -19.36 7.78 3.77
CA TYR A 552 -20.08 8.92 3.20
C TYR A 552 -19.54 9.42 1.85
N GLN A 553 -18.30 9.08 1.49
CA GLN A 553 -17.73 9.48 0.19
C GLN A 553 -18.51 8.90 -0.98
N TYR A 554 -19.12 7.74 -0.77
CA TYR A 554 -19.90 7.02 -1.78
C TYR A 554 -21.41 7.27 -1.66
N GLU A 555 -21.84 8.14 -0.74
CA GLU A 555 -23.24 8.50 -0.63
C GLU A 555 -23.74 9.23 -1.89
N ASN A 556 -24.88 8.80 -2.42
CA ASN A 556 -25.49 9.28 -3.66
C ASN A 556 -24.67 9.02 -4.94
N ILE A 557 -23.60 8.22 -4.88
CA ILE A 557 -22.92 7.76 -6.09
C ILE A 557 -23.76 6.67 -6.76
N GLN A 558 -23.93 6.79 -8.07
CA GLN A 558 -24.56 5.72 -8.88
C GLN A 558 -23.59 4.54 -8.99
N LEU A 559 -24.09 3.31 -8.90
CA LEU A 559 -23.26 2.09 -9.00
C LEU A 559 -22.40 2.05 -10.25
N ARG A 560 -22.86 2.56 -11.40
CA ARG A 560 -22.06 2.67 -12.62
C ARG A 560 -20.82 3.55 -12.49
N ASN A 561 -20.82 4.49 -11.54
CA ASN A 561 -19.75 5.43 -11.28
C ASN A 561 -18.98 5.09 -10.00
N PHE A 562 -19.30 3.94 -9.40
CA PHE A 562 -18.60 3.47 -8.21
C PHE A 562 -17.17 3.10 -8.58
N PRO A 563 -16.15 3.71 -7.94
CA PRO A 563 -14.77 3.64 -8.40
C PRO A 563 -14.04 2.33 -8.04
N PHE A 564 -14.74 1.36 -7.46
CA PHE A 564 -14.15 0.08 -7.08
C PHE A 564 -14.06 -0.85 -8.31
N GLY A 565 -12.86 -1.22 -8.73
CA GLY A 565 -12.57 -1.99 -9.93
C GLY A 565 -12.41 -3.51 -9.73
N GLY A 566 -12.69 -4.04 -8.54
CA GLY A 566 -12.51 -5.46 -8.22
C GLY A 566 -13.58 -6.37 -8.86
N ASP A 567 -13.29 -7.68 -8.90
CA ASP A 567 -14.24 -8.71 -9.40
C ASP A 567 -15.36 -8.96 -8.37
N ILE A 568 -16.27 -7.96 -8.26
CA ILE A 568 -17.40 -7.95 -7.33
C ILE A 568 -18.70 -7.65 -8.07
N ILE A 569 -19.72 -8.42 -7.74
CA ILE A 569 -21.08 -8.23 -8.23
C ILE A 569 -22.00 -7.84 -7.07
N PHE A 570 -22.65 -6.70 -7.18
CA PHE A 570 -23.72 -6.30 -6.25
C PHE A 570 -25.00 -7.10 -6.58
N VAL A 571 -25.40 -7.96 -5.65
CA VAL A 571 -26.54 -8.88 -5.83
C VAL A 571 -27.84 -8.22 -5.34
N ARG A 572 -27.78 -7.53 -4.19
CA ARG A 572 -28.93 -6.83 -3.57
C ARG A 572 -28.44 -5.66 -2.73
N ILE A 573 -29.29 -4.67 -2.58
CA ILE A 573 -29.14 -3.57 -1.61
C ILE A 573 -30.33 -3.62 -0.67
N ILE A 574 -30.05 -3.74 0.62
CA ILE A 574 -31.08 -3.72 1.66
C ILE A 574 -31.06 -2.34 2.30
N ARG A 575 -32.14 -1.60 2.14
CA ARG A 575 -32.33 -0.23 2.64
C ARG A 575 -33.62 -0.18 3.46
N ASP A 576 -33.53 0.21 4.73
CA ASP A 576 -34.70 0.37 5.63
C ASP A 576 -35.67 -0.85 5.61
N ASN A 577 -35.15 -2.07 5.48
CA ASN A 577 -35.86 -3.35 5.30
C ASN A 577 -36.39 -3.64 3.88
N ASP A 578 -36.28 -2.73 2.92
CA ASP A 578 -36.64 -2.98 1.53
C ASP A 578 -35.45 -3.59 0.76
N SER A 579 -35.74 -4.59 -0.08
CA SER A 579 -34.74 -5.25 -0.93
C SER A 579 -34.77 -4.67 -2.33
N ILE A 580 -33.72 -3.94 -2.69
CA ILE A 580 -33.57 -3.25 -3.98
C ILE A 580 -32.71 -4.12 -4.90
N VAL A 581 -33.13 -4.31 -6.16
CA VAL A 581 -32.28 -4.88 -7.20
C VAL A 581 -31.34 -3.80 -7.69
N PRO A 582 -29.99 -3.99 -7.56
CA PRO A 582 -29.05 -2.97 -7.98
C PRO A 582 -29.01 -2.86 -9.50
N HIS A 583 -29.07 -1.63 -10.00
CA HIS A 583 -28.87 -1.27 -11.40
C HIS A 583 -27.78 -0.21 -11.48
N GLY A 584 -27.17 0.00 -12.64
CA GLY A 584 -26.13 1.02 -12.79
C GLY A 584 -26.54 2.43 -12.35
N ASP A 585 -27.85 2.74 -12.39
CA ASP A 585 -28.42 4.03 -11.94
C ASP A 585 -28.74 4.06 -10.44
N THR A 586 -28.68 2.93 -9.73
CA THR A 586 -28.98 2.86 -8.31
C THR A 586 -27.94 3.66 -7.54
N GLN A 587 -28.41 4.60 -6.73
CA GLN A 587 -27.54 5.40 -5.85
C GLN A 587 -27.35 4.68 -4.52
N LEU A 588 -26.11 4.59 -4.07
CA LEU A 588 -25.75 4.11 -2.74
C LEU A 588 -26.14 5.17 -1.69
N ARG A 589 -26.66 4.73 -0.54
CA ARG A 589 -26.98 5.59 0.60
C ARG A 589 -26.27 5.12 1.86
N TYR A 590 -25.99 6.04 2.73
CA TYR A 590 -25.45 5.73 4.04
C TYR A 590 -26.34 4.72 4.79
N LYS A 591 -25.72 3.71 5.39
CA LYS A 591 -26.36 2.55 6.05
C LYS A 591 -27.04 1.54 5.12
N ASP A 592 -26.91 1.64 3.80
CA ASP A 592 -27.31 0.54 2.92
C ASP A 592 -26.51 -0.72 3.29
N ARG A 593 -27.18 -1.87 3.31
CA ARG A 593 -26.51 -3.18 3.42
C ARG A 593 -26.43 -3.79 2.03
N LEU A 594 -25.22 -3.96 1.56
CA LEU A 594 -24.88 -4.42 0.22
C LEU A 594 -24.62 -5.91 0.26
N ILE A 595 -25.42 -6.70 -0.42
CA ILE A 595 -25.16 -8.13 -0.62
C ILE A 595 -24.35 -8.24 -1.90
N VAL A 596 -23.10 -8.71 -1.75
CA VAL A 596 -22.14 -8.81 -2.85
C VAL A 596 -21.61 -10.25 -2.97
N THR A 597 -21.15 -10.61 -4.14
CA THR A 597 -20.38 -11.81 -4.41
C THR A 597 -19.11 -11.46 -5.18
N GLY A 598 -18.04 -12.19 -4.94
CA GLY A 598 -16.73 -11.97 -5.53
C GLY A 598 -15.67 -12.79 -4.82
N THR A 599 -14.42 -12.67 -5.25
CA THR A 599 -13.32 -13.33 -4.54
C THR A 599 -13.14 -12.71 -3.15
N LYS A 600 -12.74 -13.51 -2.19
CA LYS A 600 -12.60 -13.08 -0.79
C LYS A 600 -11.70 -11.84 -0.66
N GLU A 601 -10.66 -11.78 -1.44
CA GLU A 601 -9.68 -10.68 -1.45
C GLU A 601 -10.34 -9.33 -1.80
N TYR A 602 -11.08 -9.28 -2.90
CA TYR A 602 -11.80 -8.06 -3.32
C TYR A 602 -12.97 -7.72 -2.40
N VAL A 603 -13.62 -8.72 -1.81
CA VAL A 603 -14.70 -8.50 -0.83
C VAL A 603 -14.14 -7.91 0.45
N ASP A 604 -13.01 -8.41 0.95
CA ASP A 604 -12.35 -7.88 2.15
C ASP A 604 -11.86 -6.44 1.89
N GLU A 605 -11.36 -6.15 0.70
CA GLU A 605 -10.97 -4.80 0.28
C GLU A 605 -12.19 -3.86 0.21
N LEU A 606 -13.29 -4.29 -0.43
CA LEU A 606 -14.53 -3.51 -0.49
C LEU A 606 -15.10 -3.27 0.91
N LYS A 607 -15.03 -4.27 1.78
CA LYS A 607 -15.49 -4.17 3.17
C LYS A 607 -14.66 -3.15 3.95
N GLN A 608 -13.34 -3.14 3.79
CA GLN A 608 -12.47 -2.12 4.36
C GLN A 608 -12.83 -0.72 3.83
N GLU A 609 -13.12 -0.60 2.53
CA GLU A 609 -13.48 0.65 1.89
C GLU A 609 -14.80 1.22 2.38
N LEU A 610 -15.80 0.37 2.64
CA LEU A 610 -17.16 0.80 2.94
C LEU A 610 -17.52 0.78 4.42
N GLU A 611 -17.01 -0.18 5.21
CA GLU A 611 -17.36 -0.36 6.62
C GLU A 611 -16.35 0.24 7.59
N PHE A 612 -15.05 0.19 7.25
CA PHE A 612 -13.97 0.61 8.16
C PHE A 612 -13.34 1.94 7.74
N TYR A 613 -14.08 2.73 6.98
CA TYR A 613 -13.63 4.07 6.60
C TYR A 613 -13.73 5.01 7.80
N TYR A 614 -12.56 5.44 8.28
CA TYR A 614 -12.38 6.48 9.29
C TYR A 614 -11.71 7.71 8.70
#